data_e9867a36c3ad4f136ce9477f593c7d6c
#
_entry.id   e9867a36c3ad4f136ce9477f593c7d6c
#
_cell.length_a   1.000
_cell.length_b   1.000
_cell.length_c   1.000
_cell.angle_alpha   90.00
_cell.angle_beta   90.00
_cell.angle_gamma   90.00
#
_symmetry.space_group_name_H-M   'P 1'
#
loop_
_entity.id
_entity.type
_entity.pdbx_description
1 polymer ?
#
loop_
_entity_poly.entity_id
_entity_poly.type
_entity_poly.pdbx_seq_one_letter_code
_entity_poly.pdbx_strand_id
1 'polypeptide(L)'
;MPIKIPDKLPAAEILRKENIFVMEEERALHQDIRPLRIAILNLMPTKIETETQILRLLSNNPLQIDIVLLHPESHQPKNTPVEYLKTFYNTFSEVKDEKFDGLIITGAPVELLDFSEVDYWEELKEIMEWSKSNVFSTLHICWGAQAGL
;
A
#
# COMPACT_ATOMS: atom_id res chain seq x y z
N MET A 1 3.11 19.17 1.05
CA MET A 1 4.42 18.51 1.01
C MET A 1 4.30 17.23 0.23
N PRO A 2 5.34 16.74 -0.43
CA PRO A 2 5.24 15.56 -1.29
C PRO A 2 5.14 14.27 -0.49
N ILE A 3 4.58 13.23 -1.12
CA ILE A 3 4.65 11.88 -0.59
C ILE A 3 6.07 11.34 -0.69
N LYS A 4 6.48 10.55 0.29
CA LYS A 4 7.72 9.77 0.25
C LYS A 4 7.43 8.36 -0.27
N ILE A 5 8.12 7.95 -1.31
CA ILE A 5 7.96 6.65 -1.97
C ILE A 5 9.31 5.94 -2.08
N PRO A 6 9.33 4.61 -2.25
CA PRO A 6 10.57 3.87 -2.47
C PRO A 6 11.35 4.42 -3.67
N ASP A 7 12.68 4.41 -3.56
CA ASP A 7 13.56 4.82 -4.64
C ASP A 7 13.33 3.97 -5.90
N LYS A 8 13.31 4.62 -7.06
CA LYS A 8 13.13 3.99 -8.38
C LYS A 8 11.75 3.32 -8.59
N LEU A 9 10.75 3.61 -7.77
CA LEU A 9 9.39 3.13 -8.02
C LEU A 9 8.88 3.69 -9.36
N PRO A 10 8.31 2.86 -10.27
CA PRO A 10 7.82 3.34 -11.57
C PRO A 10 6.79 4.47 -11.49
N ALA A 11 5.96 4.47 -10.44
CA ALA A 11 4.99 5.53 -10.20
C ALA A 11 5.64 6.92 -10.06
N ALA A 12 6.88 7.00 -9.57
CA ALA A 12 7.60 8.27 -9.44
C ALA A 12 7.75 8.98 -10.79
N GLU A 13 8.13 8.26 -11.84
CA GLU A 13 8.31 8.82 -13.18
C GLU A 13 6.97 9.25 -13.79
N ILE A 14 5.92 8.44 -13.63
CA ILE A 14 4.57 8.74 -14.12
C ILE A 14 4.04 10.02 -13.47
N LEU A 15 4.14 10.13 -12.14
CA LEU A 15 3.67 11.29 -11.39
C LEU A 15 4.45 12.57 -11.72
N ARG A 16 5.77 12.45 -11.93
CA ARG A 16 6.58 13.60 -12.39
C ARG A 16 6.16 14.11 -13.76
N LYS A 17 5.79 13.23 -14.68
CA LYS A 17 5.25 13.62 -16.00
C LYS A 17 3.91 14.35 -15.88
N GLU A 18 3.15 14.07 -14.84
CA GLU A 18 1.89 14.75 -14.52
C GLU A 18 2.08 16.04 -13.70
N ASN A 19 3.32 16.49 -13.51
CA ASN A 19 3.68 17.63 -12.66
C ASN A 19 3.28 17.46 -11.18
N ILE A 20 3.17 16.24 -10.71
CA ILE A 20 2.92 15.91 -9.32
C ILE A 20 4.27 15.65 -8.64
N PHE A 21 4.56 16.41 -7.60
CA PHE A 21 5.83 16.28 -6.89
C PHE A 21 5.80 15.10 -5.93
N VAL A 22 6.73 14.17 -6.11
CA VAL A 22 6.98 13.04 -5.21
C VAL A 22 8.41 13.12 -4.68
N MET A 23 8.63 12.59 -3.49
CA MET A 23 9.92 12.57 -2.84
C MET A 23 10.40 11.12 -2.68
N GLU A 24 11.53 10.80 -3.25
CA GLU A 24 12.18 9.52 -3.01
C GLU A 24 12.83 9.48 -1.63
N GLU A 25 13.05 8.28 -1.09
CA GLU A 25 13.49 8.07 0.29
C GLU A 25 14.79 8.79 0.62
N GLU A 26 15.76 8.74 -0.27
CA GLU A 26 17.06 9.40 -0.08
C GLU A 26 16.91 10.90 0.18
N ARG A 27 16.03 11.57 -0.57
CA ARG A 27 15.78 13.01 -0.41
C ARG A 27 14.99 13.31 0.87
N ALA A 28 14.07 12.43 1.26
CA ALA A 28 13.23 12.62 2.44
C ALA A 28 14.03 12.55 3.76
N LEU A 29 15.12 11.80 3.79
CA LEU A 29 15.99 11.68 4.97
C LEU A 29 16.61 13.01 5.43
N HIS A 30 16.65 14.00 4.54
CA HIS A 30 17.21 15.33 4.85
C HIS A 30 16.17 16.33 5.37
N GLN A 31 14.94 15.90 5.66
CA GLN A 31 13.88 16.76 6.18
C GLN A 31 13.55 16.46 7.64
N ASP A 32 13.52 17.50 8.44
CA ASP A 32 13.22 17.43 9.90
C ASP A 32 11.72 17.55 10.16
N ILE A 33 10.91 16.66 9.53
CA ILE A 33 9.45 16.62 9.68
C ILE A 33 9.01 15.17 9.85
N ARG A 34 8.22 14.89 10.90
CA ARG A 34 7.59 13.58 11.05
C ARG A 34 6.58 13.35 9.93
N PRO A 35 6.79 12.44 9.00
CA PRO A 35 5.81 12.12 7.99
C PRO A 35 4.65 11.32 8.57
N LEU A 36 3.48 11.40 7.92
CA LEU A 36 2.42 10.42 8.13
C LEU A 36 2.84 9.10 7.48
N ARG A 37 2.74 8.00 8.22
CA ARG A 37 3.07 6.67 7.69
C ARG A 37 1.78 6.00 7.23
N ILE A 38 1.70 5.74 5.92
CA ILE A 38 0.55 5.10 5.29
C ILE A 38 1.00 3.76 4.68
N ALA A 39 0.39 2.68 5.13
CA ALA A 39 0.55 1.37 4.50
C ALA A 39 -0.54 1.18 3.44
N ILE A 40 -0.19 0.58 2.32
CA ILE A 40 -1.12 0.23 1.24
C ILE A 40 -1.03 -1.28 1.00
N LEU A 41 -2.05 -2.00 1.42
CA LEU A 41 -2.21 -3.43 1.10
C LEU A 41 -2.85 -3.55 -0.28
N ASN A 42 -2.00 -3.80 -1.28
CA ASN A 42 -2.41 -3.86 -2.67
C ASN A 42 -2.78 -5.30 -3.07
N LEU A 43 -4.07 -5.58 -3.11
CA LEU A 43 -4.64 -6.87 -3.49
C LEU A 43 -4.92 -6.99 -5.01
N MET A 44 -4.74 -5.90 -5.75
CA MET A 44 -5.00 -5.89 -7.19
C MET A 44 -3.90 -6.63 -7.97
N PRO A 45 -4.27 -7.32 -9.07
CA PRO A 45 -3.29 -7.97 -9.94
C PRO A 45 -2.43 -6.97 -10.72
N THR A 46 -2.97 -5.80 -11.06
CA THR A 46 -2.27 -4.70 -11.74
C THR A 46 -1.64 -3.76 -10.72
N LYS A 47 -0.55 -4.21 -10.09
CA LYS A 47 0.09 -3.50 -8.97
C LYS A 47 0.49 -2.07 -9.32
N ILE A 48 1.19 -1.88 -10.44
CA ILE A 48 1.74 -0.57 -10.85
C ILE A 48 0.64 0.45 -11.10
N GLU A 49 -0.43 0.07 -11.79
CA GLU A 49 -1.56 0.97 -12.07
C GLU A 49 -2.26 1.39 -10.78
N THR A 50 -2.56 0.43 -9.91
CA THR A 50 -3.27 0.67 -8.66
C THR A 50 -2.45 1.56 -7.71
N GLU A 51 -1.17 1.26 -7.52
CA GLU A 51 -0.30 2.09 -6.70
C GLU A 51 -0.17 3.50 -7.26
N THR A 52 -0.05 3.66 -8.58
CA THR A 52 0.02 4.98 -9.22
C THR A 52 -1.23 5.81 -8.98
N GLN A 53 -2.41 5.19 -9.08
CA GLN A 53 -3.69 5.86 -8.82
C GLN A 53 -3.81 6.33 -7.37
N ILE A 54 -3.47 5.47 -6.42
CA ILE A 54 -3.54 5.80 -4.99
C ILE A 54 -2.51 6.88 -4.64
N LEU A 55 -1.28 6.76 -5.12
CA LEU A 55 -0.22 7.73 -4.86
C LEU A 55 -0.55 9.10 -5.46
N ARG A 56 -1.21 9.16 -6.61
CA ARG A 56 -1.70 10.41 -7.20
C ARG A 56 -2.67 11.13 -6.26
N LEU A 57 -3.58 10.39 -5.64
CA LEU A 57 -4.53 10.97 -4.68
C LEU A 57 -3.85 11.42 -3.40
N LEU A 58 -2.97 10.60 -2.84
CA LEU A 58 -2.26 10.91 -1.59
C LEU A 58 -1.29 12.08 -1.74
N SER A 59 -0.72 12.29 -2.93
CA SER A 59 0.21 13.40 -3.17
C SER A 59 -0.47 14.76 -3.25
N ASN A 60 -1.79 14.79 -3.38
CA ASN A 60 -2.57 16.03 -3.47
C ASN A 60 -2.94 16.58 -2.08
N ASN A 61 -1.97 16.69 -1.19
CA ASN A 61 -2.14 17.28 0.13
C ASN A 61 -0.83 17.91 0.64
N PRO A 62 -0.90 18.85 1.60
CA PRO A 62 0.28 19.57 2.09
C PRO A 62 1.14 18.77 3.07
N LEU A 63 0.71 17.60 3.51
CA LEU A 63 1.44 16.80 4.50
C LEU A 63 2.45 15.88 3.82
N GLN A 64 3.57 15.66 4.47
CA GLN A 64 4.51 14.64 4.03
C GLN A 64 3.99 13.27 4.41
N ILE A 65 3.97 12.35 3.43
CA ILE A 65 3.47 10.99 3.60
C ILE A 65 4.59 10.01 3.24
N ASP A 66 4.83 9.09 4.15
CA ASP A 66 5.74 7.96 3.99
C ASP A 66 4.93 6.72 3.63
N ILE A 67 5.16 6.19 2.43
CA ILE A 67 4.38 5.08 1.88
C ILE A 67 5.09 3.75 2.08
N VAL A 68 4.38 2.78 2.62
CA VAL A 68 4.81 1.37 2.72
C VAL A 68 3.84 0.51 1.93
N LEU A 69 4.33 -0.13 0.88
CA LEU A 69 3.55 -1.03 0.04
C LEU A 69 3.58 -2.45 0.60
N LEU A 70 2.42 -3.05 0.76
CA LEU A 70 2.24 -4.41 1.26
C LEU A 70 1.56 -5.29 0.22
N HIS A 71 1.97 -6.55 0.16
CA HIS A 71 1.29 -7.58 -0.59
C HIS A 71 1.06 -8.83 0.28
N PRO A 72 0.04 -9.65 -0.01
CA PRO A 72 -0.18 -10.90 0.70
C PRO A 72 0.97 -11.87 0.46
N GLU A 73 1.52 -12.43 1.52
CA GLU A 73 2.58 -13.43 1.49
C GLU A 73 2.07 -14.79 0.97
N SER A 74 0.82 -15.11 1.32
CA SER A 74 0.13 -16.34 0.96
C SER A 74 -0.36 -16.40 -0.49
N HIS A 75 -0.21 -15.32 -1.25
CA HIS A 75 -0.63 -15.24 -2.66
C HIS A 75 0.51 -14.78 -3.56
N GLN A 76 0.77 -15.53 -4.63
CA GLN A 76 1.72 -15.11 -5.65
C GLN A 76 0.96 -14.51 -6.84
N PRO A 77 1.11 -13.21 -7.12
CA PRO A 77 0.45 -12.58 -8.25
C PRO A 77 1.02 -13.10 -9.57
N LYS A 78 0.14 -13.42 -10.51
CA LYS A 78 0.53 -13.92 -11.84
C LYS A 78 1.07 -12.82 -12.76
N ASN A 79 0.66 -11.59 -12.53
CA ASN A 79 0.91 -10.45 -13.43
C ASN A 79 2.04 -9.53 -12.95
N THR A 80 2.65 -9.81 -11.83
CA THR A 80 3.71 -8.97 -11.26
C THR A 80 4.98 -9.81 -11.05
N PRO A 81 6.14 -9.37 -11.55
CA PRO A 81 7.39 -10.08 -11.34
C PRO A 81 7.72 -10.19 -9.85
N VAL A 82 8.23 -11.35 -9.42
CA VAL A 82 8.63 -11.57 -8.02
C VAL A 82 9.69 -10.57 -7.56
N GLU A 83 10.61 -10.20 -8.43
CA GLU A 83 11.66 -9.22 -8.13
C GLU A 83 11.10 -7.82 -7.87
N TYR A 84 10.04 -7.44 -8.58
CA TYR A 84 9.34 -6.17 -8.33
C TYR A 84 8.77 -6.13 -6.91
N LEU A 85 8.11 -7.21 -6.48
CA LEU A 85 7.57 -7.32 -5.13
C LEU A 85 8.68 -7.29 -4.06
N LYS A 86 9.77 -8.01 -4.28
CA LYS A 86 10.92 -8.00 -3.36
C LYS A 86 11.58 -6.64 -3.24
N THR A 87 11.58 -5.85 -4.29
CA THR A 87 12.23 -4.54 -4.32
C THR A 87 11.37 -3.45 -3.68
N PHE A 88 10.06 -3.43 -3.93
CA PHE A 88 9.19 -2.30 -3.58
C PHE A 88 8.12 -2.63 -2.55
N TYR A 89 7.78 -3.90 -2.36
CA TYR A 89 6.75 -4.35 -1.44
C TYR A 89 7.33 -5.02 -0.21
N ASN A 90 6.60 -4.90 0.90
CA ASN A 90 6.86 -5.65 2.12
C ASN A 90 5.75 -6.66 2.35
N THR A 91 6.03 -7.67 3.17
CA THR A 91 5.02 -8.59 3.67
C THR A 91 4.50 -8.11 5.03
N PHE A 92 3.35 -8.61 5.45
CA PHE A 92 2.80 -8.27 6.76
C PHE A 92 3.75 -8.65 7.91
N SER A 93 4.40 -9.80 7.82
CA SER A 93 5.35 -10.27 8.84
C SER A 93 6.52 -9.30 9.07
N GLU A 94 6.92 -8.55 8.04
CA GLU A 94 8.01 -7.56 8.14
C GLU A 94 7.58 -6.28 8.86
N VAL A 95 6.30 -5.94 8.87
CA VAL A 95 5.78 -4.66 9.40
C VAL A 95 4.85 -4.81 10.62
N LYS A 96 4.55 -6.03 11.04
CA LYS A 96 3.57 -6.28 12.11
C LYS A 96 3.90 -5.65 13.47
N ASP A 97 5.16 -5.37 13.74
CA ASP A 97 5.61 -4.71 14.97
C ASP A 97 5.61 -3.17 14.86
N GLU A 98 5.31 -2.64 13.68
CA GLU A 98 5.26 -1.21 13.42
C GLU A 98 3.87 -0.64 13.60
N LYS A 99 3.81 0.70 13.74
CA LYS A 99 2.56 1.45 13.80
C LYS A 99 2.45 2.40 12.62
N PHE A 100 1.22 2.57 12.13
CA PHE A 100 0.91 3.41 10.99
C PHE A 100 -0.19 4.42 11.33
N ASP A 101 -0.15 5.56 10.68
CA ASP A 101 -1.21 6.57 10.77
C ASP A 101 -2.41 6.16 9.91
N GLY A 102 -2.17 5.46 8.81
CA GLY A 102 -3.22 4.95 7.93
C GLY A 102 -2.89 3.63 7.28
N LEU A 103 -3.93 2.88 6.95
CA LEU A 103 -3.86 1.67 6.13
C LEU A 103 -4.92 1.76 5.03
N ILE A 104 -4.53 1.50 3.80
CA ILE A 104 -5.45 1.39 2.67
C ILE A 104 -5.46 -0.07 2.22
N ILE A 105 -6.64 -0.69 2.22
CA ILE A 105 -6.86 -2.04 1.68
C ILE A 105 -7.60 -1.88 0.36
N THR A 106 -6.97 -2.30 -0.74
CA THR A 106 -7.55 -2.15 -2.09
C THR A 106 -8.64 -3.19 -2.37
N GLY A 107 -9.32 -3.02 -3.48
CA GLY A 107 -10.15 -4.08 -4.07
C GLY A 107 -9.31 -5.26 -4.55
N ALA A 108 -10.01 -6.33 -4.92
CA ALA A 108 -9.43 -7.53 -5.53
C ALA A 108 -10.47 -8.13 -6.47
N PRO A 109 -10.07 -8.75 -7.59
CA PRO A 109 -11.00 -9.36 -8.56
C PRO A 109 -11.41 -10.78 -8.12
N VAL A 110 -11.94 -10.90 -6.92
CA VAL A 110 -12.36 -12.17 -6.29
C VAL A 110 -13.79 -12.14 -5.78
N GLU A 111 -14.59 -11.23 -6.30
CA GLU A 111 -15.99 -11.00 -5.91
C GLU A 111 -16.93 -12.17 -6.17
N LEU A 112 -16.53 -13.11 -7.01
CA LEU A 112 -17.31 -14.32 -7.31
C LEU A 112 -16.94 -15.52 -6.42
N LEU A 113 -15.92 -15.37 -5.58
CA LEU A 113 -15.49 -16.42 -4.65
C LEU A 113 -16.09 -16.18 -3.27
N ASP A 114 -16.40 -17.26 -2.57
CA ASP A 114 -16.64 -17.16 -1.14
C ASP A 114 -15.36 -16.71 -0.43
N PHE A 115 -15.49 -15.96 0.66
CA PHE A 115 -14.33 -15.43 1.39
C PHE A 115 -13.35 -16.54 1.80
N SER A 116 -13.86 -17.69 2.21
CA SER A 116 -13.05 -18.86 2.58
C SER A 116 -12.26 -19.48 1.43
N GLU A 117 -12.64 -19.20 0.19
CA GLU A 117 -11.96 -19.70 -1.01
C GLU A 117 -10.81 -18.78 -1.47
N VAL A 118 -10.73 -17.57 -0.91
CA VAL A 118 -9.64 -16.64 -1.20
C VAL A 118 -8.37 -17.10 -0.47
N ASP A 119 -7.31 -17.38 -1.21
CA ASP A 119 -6.08 -17.99 -0.68
C ASP A 119 -5.36 -17.16 0.40
N TYR A 120 -5.52 -15.83 0.39
CA TYR A 120 -4.99 -14.93 1.42
C TYR A 120 -6.03 -14.50 2.47
N TRP A 121 -7.17 -15.17 2.58
CA TRP A 121 -8.25 -14.76 3.48
C TRP A 121 -7.82 -14.74 4.95
N GLU A 122 -7.12 -15.77 5.41
CA GLU A 122 -6.65 -15.85 6.79
C GLU A 122 -5.65 -14.74 7.11
N GLU A 123 -4.72 -14.48 6.21
CA GLU A 123 -3.75 -13.39 6.34
C GLU A 123 -4.45 -12.03 6.36
N LEU A 124 -5.44 -11.81 5.50
CA LEU A 124 -6.22 -10.58 5.47
C LEU A 124 -6.98 -10.34 6.78
N LYS A 125 -7.58 -11.38 7.36
CA LYS A 125 -8.23 -11.28 8.68
C LYS A 125 -7.24 -10.88 9.77
N GLU A 126 -6.07 -11.47 9.76
CA GLU A 126 -4.99 -11.15 10.70
C GLU A 126 -4.55 -9.68 10.56
N ILE A 127 -4.39 -9.19 9.34
CA ILE A 127 -4.06 -7.79 9.07
C ILE A 127 -5.16 -6.85 9.55
N MET A 128 -6.42 -7.18 9.30
CA MET A 128 -7.55 -6.38 9.76
C MET A 128 -7.65 -6.34 11.29
N GLU A 129 -7.41 -7.46 11.97
CA GLU A 129 -7.39 -7.50 13.44
C GLU A 129 -6.20 -6.69 13.98
N TRP A 130 -5.02 -6.85 13.41
CA TRP A 130 -3.83 -6.07 13.74
C TRP A 130 -4.06 -4.56 13.56
N SER A 131 -4.80 -4.16 12.54
CA SER A 131 -5.05 -2.74 12.25
C SER A 131 -5.80 -2.03 13.38
N LYS A 132 -6.58 -2.73 14.18
CA LYS A 132 -7.33 -2.14 15.31
C LYS A 132 -6.41 -1.54 16.38
N SER A 133 -5.23 -2.08 16.55
CA SER A 133 -4.27 -1.64 17.57
C SER A 133 -3.04 -0.92 17.02
N ASN A 134 -2.70 -1.15 15.74
CA ASN A 134 -1.46 -0.67 15.15
C ASN A 134 -1.66 0.41 14.09
N VAL A 135 -2.90 0.67 13.68
CA VAL A 135 -3.23 1.66 12.65
C VAL A 135 -4.27 2.64 13.21
N PHE A 136 -4.03 3.94 13.02
CA PHE A 136 -4.97 4.95 13.50
C PHE A 136 -6.29 4.93 12.70
N SER A 137 -6.21 4.83 11.37
CA SER A 137 -7.40 4.81 10.49
C SER A 137 -7.17 3.88 9.30
N THR A 138 -8.18 3.09 8.95
CA THR A 138 -8.14 2.17 7.82
C THR A 138 -9.21 2.52 6.79
N LEU A 139 -8.79 2.65 5.53
CA LEU A 139 -9.68 2.82 4.37
C LEU A 139 -9.78 1.50 3.62
N HIS A 140 -10.98 0.98 3.53
CA HIS A 140 -11.30 -0.21 2.75
C HIS A 140 -11.96 0.18 1.43
N ILE A 141 -11.47 -0.34 0.30
CA ILE A 141 -11.93 0.01 -1.04
C ILE A 141 -12.54 -1.22 -1.72
N CYS A 142 -13.73 -1.07 -2.30
CA CYS A 142 -14.39 -2.08 -3.14
C CYS A 142 -14.51 -3.43 -2.42
N TRP A 143 -13.93 -4.51 -2.98
CA TRP A 143 -13.93 -5.83 -2.33
C TRP A 143 -13.27 -5.81 -0.94
N GLY A 144 -12.23 -4.99 -0.75
CA GLY A 144 -11.65 -4.79 0.59
C GLY A 144 -12.65 -4.25 1.60
N ALA A 145 -13.62 -3.43 1.17
CA ALA A 145 -14.71 -2.97 2.03
C ALA A 145 -15.70 -4.10 2.35
N GLN A 146 -16.02 -4.94 1.40
CA GLN A 146 -16.86 -6.12 1.63
C GLN A 146 -16.21 -7.10 2.63
N ALA A 147 -14.91 -7.32 2.48
CA ALA A 147 -14.16 -8.17 3.40
C ALA A 147 -14.07 -7.62 4.82
N GLY A 148 -14.12 -6.30 4.98
CA GLY A 148 -14.04 -5.61 6.27
C GLY A 148 -15.36 -5.55 7.06
N LEU A 149 -16.49 -5.85 6.43
CA LEU A 149 -17.81 -5.88 7.08
C LEU A 149 -18.01 -7.13 7.92
#